data_cce77ab0a5318139e297d13f6b3d75a5
#
_entry.id   cce77ab0a5318139e297d13f6b3d75a5
#
_cell.length_a   1.000
_cell.length_b   1.000
_cell.length_c   1.000
_cell.angle_alpha   90.00
_cell.angle_beta   90.00
_cell.angle_gamma   90.00
#
_symmetry.space_group_name_H-M   'P 1'
#
loop_
_entity.id
_entity.type
_entity.pdbx_description
1 polymer ?
#
loop_
_entity_poly.entity_id
_entity_poly.type
_entity_poly.pdbx_seq_one_letter_code
_entity_poly.pdbx_strand_id
1 'polypeptide(L)'
;MHTTTDLRIDAAPIKTTTYPYYKHIYDYLLEKISSGKLNPGDRLPSEKDLCGTFGVSRITSKKALEMLAEEGLISRLPGKGSFVGRSIGRKVVKSLSASRAIGLIISDFNDAFGTRLLYAIEETCNTLGYHLILKRSRDSAEEEERALKSLTDEDAAGILMLPVHGEYYNAEILKQILNKRPLVFVDRKMKGLPVPSVSTDNIATAKLGVEYLLQLGHRNIAFYSGPIEHISTVEARWNGFIKAFADSGIVLDTAFLCSNISTDCDIEAVKNHLSAHPEITAAFASEFSISLVVKRAVEALGRSIPKDFSLITVDSPAYMPESFPLTFLQQNEYEIGKQAVELLHTIIMGADPASIGDIQIPTRLLTGGSTLPPAGF
;
A
#
# COMPACT_ATOMS: atom_id res chain seq x y z
N MET A 1 -3.14 -47.94 28.71
CA MET A 1 -1.92 -48.40 27.99
C MET A 1 -1.58 -47.26 27.01
N HIS A 2 -0.63 -46.39 27.35
CA HIS A 2 -0.14 -45.36 26.42
C HIS A 2 1.02 -45.96 25.65
N THR A 3 0.80 -46.21 24.38
CA THR A 3 1.85 -46.63 23.45
C THR A 3 2.80 -45.43 23.25
N THR A 4 4.02 -45.59 23.77
CA THR A 4 5.13 -44.68 23.49
C THR A 4 5.52 -44.87 22.02
N THR A 5 5.07 -44.01 21.16
CA THR A 5 5.53 -43.99 19.75
C THR A 5 6.95 -43.48 19.76
N ASP A 6 7.90 -44.40 19.52
CA ASP A 6 9.32 -44.06 19.33
C ASP A 6 9.45 -43.27 18.02
N LEU A 7 9.49 -41.95 18.12
CA LEU A 7 9.60 -41.06 16.96
C LEU A 7 11.02 -41.22 16.38
N ARG A 8 11.13 -41.96 15.28
CA ARG A 8 12.32 -41.87 14.42
C ARG A 8 12.40 -40.44 13.85
N ILE A 9 13.48 -39.75 14.18
CA ILE A 9 13.74 -38.38 13.66
C ILE A 9 14.21 -38.52 12.22
N ASP A 10 13.32 -38.24 11.26
CA ASP A 10 13.64 -38.20 9.83
C ASP A 10 14.27 -36.81 9.51
N ALA A 11 15.48 -36.57 9.98
CA ALA A 11 16.25 -35.39 9.67
C ALA A 11 17.71 -35.77 9.38
N ALA A 12 18.35 -35.03 8.47
CA ALA A 12 19.75 -35.18 8.15
C ALA A 12 20.61 -34.19 8.95
N PRO A 13 21.90 -34.46 9.16
CA PRO A 13 22.83 -33.50 9.76
C PRO A 13 22.88 -32.18 8.96
N ILE A 14 22.87 -31.08 9.68
CA ILE A 14 22.88 -29.74 9.06
C ILE A 14 24.27 -29.51 8.43
N LYS A 15 24.32 -29.37 7.09
CA LYS A 15 25.51 -28.93 6.38
C LYS A 15 25.68 -27.42 6.56
N THR A 16 26.91 -26.91 6.47
CA THR A 16 27.27 -25.50 6.70
C THR A 16 26.29 -24.52 6.04
N THR A 17 25.64 -23.67 6.83
CA THR A 17 24.62 -22.70 6.40
C THR A 17 24.80 -21.39 7.15
N THR A 18 24.38 -20.28 6.54
CA THR A 18 24.28 -18.95 7.16
C THR A 18 23.14 -18.82 8.17
N TYR A 19 22.24 -19.82 8.19
CA TYR A 19 21.07 -19.85 9.09
C TYR A 19 21.44 -20.50 10.44
N PRO A 20 21.09 -19.91 11.58
CA PRO A 20 21.49 -20.44 12.91
C PRO A 20 21.01 -21.86 13.17
N TYR A 21 21.89 -22.75 13.61
CA TYR A 21 21.59 -24.17 13.82
C TYR A 21 20.42 -24.43 14.79
N TYR A 22 20.23 -23.61 15.83
CA TYR A 22 19.10 -23.75 16.73
C TYR A 22 17.75 -23.46 16.05
N LYS A 23 17.72 -22.57 15.06
CA LYS A 23 16.53 -22.27 14.27
C LYS A 23 16.11 -23.45 13.39
N HIS A 24 17.05 -24.17 12.79
CA HIS A 24 16.73 -25.39 12.04
C HIS A 24 16.03 -26.45 12.91
N ILE A 25 16.48 -26.62 14.15
CA ILE A 25 15.85 -27.56 15.09
C ILE A 25 14.46 -27.06 15.51
N TYR A 26 14.36 -25.75 15.76
CA TYR A 26 13.09 -25.09 16.10
C TYR A 26 12.07 -25.29 14.99
N ASP A 27 12.42 -24.94 13.73
CA ASP A 27 11.53 -25.05 12.56
C ASP A 27 11.12 -26.51 12.29
N TYR A 28 12.05 -27.45 12.41
CA TYR A 28 11.75 -28.87 12.28
C TYR A 28 10.73 -29.35 13.30
N LEU A 29 10.91 -29.03 14.58
CA LEU A 29 9.97 -29.41 15.62
C LEU A 29 8.62 -28.71 15.46
N LEU A 30 8.65 -27.47 15.08
CA LEU A 30 7.45 -26.68 14.79
C LEU A 30 6.65 -27.30 13.64
N GLU A 31 7.30 -27.71 12.54
CA GLU A 31 6.66 -28.41 11.43
C GLU A 31 6.01 -29.74 11.88
N LYS A 32 6.69 -30.51 12.72
CA LYS A 32 6.15 -31.78 13.22
C LYS A 32 4.93 -31.59 14.12
N ILE A 33 4.94 -30.56 14.95
CA ILE A 33 3.80 -30.20 15.81
C ILE A 33 2.62 -29.74 14.92
N SER A 34 2.89 -28.88 13.92
CA SER A 34 1.87 -28.28 13.06
C SER A 34 1.23 -29.25 12.09
N SER A 35 2.03 -30.14 11.53
CA SER A 35 1.53 -31.19 10.62
C SER A 35 0.75 -32.29 11.35
N GLY A 36 0.61 -32.22 12.70
CA GLY A 36 -0.05 -33.25 13.50
C GLY A 36 0.76 -34.53 13.65
N LYS A 37 2.03 -34.53 13.22
CA LYS A 37 2.94 -35.67 13.49
C LYS A 37 3.35 -35.75 14.96
N LEU A 38 3.25 -34.64 15.69
CA LEU A 38 3.37 -34.52 17.13
C LEU A 38 2.09 -33.90 17.68
N ASN A 39 1.31 -34.67 18.42
CA ASN A 39 0.03 -34.22 18.97
C ASN A 39 0.18 -33.62 20.39
N PRO A 40 -0.78 -32.82 20.87
CA PRO A 40 -0.79 -32.31 22.23
C PRO A 40 -0.62 -33.41 23.28
N GLY A 41 0.41 -33.30 24.10
CA GLY A 41 0.79 -34.29 25.11
C GLY A 41 1.86 -35.27 24.65
N ASP A 42 2.21 -35.34 23.38
CA ASP A 42 3.29 -36.18 22.90
C ASP A 42 4.66 -35.73 23.44
N ARG A 43 5.54 -36.68 23.65
CA ARG A 43 6.89 -36.38 24.11
C ARG A 43 7.78 -36.00 22.94
N LEU A 44 8.50 -34.89 23.06
CA LEU A 44 9.51 -34.46 22.08
C LEU A 44 10.80 -35.28 22.23
N PRO A 45 11.61 -35.35 21.14
CA PRO A 45 12.97 -35.88 21.22
C PRO A 45 13.78 -35.16 22.29
N SER A 46 14.65 -35.89 22.98
CA SER A 46 15.51 -35.31 24.01
C SER A 46 16.61 -34.42 23.39
N GLU A 47 17.19 -33.55 24.21
CA GLU A 47 18.36 -32.76 23.79
C GLU A 47 19.46 -33.63 23.18
N LYS A 48 19.68 -34.84 23.74
CA LYS A 48 20.65 -35.80 23.27
C LYS A 48 20.31 -36.35 21.89
N ASP A 49 19.02 -36.65 21.66
CA ASP A 49 18.54 -37.19 20.39
C ASP A 49 18.66 -36.12 19.28
N LEU A 50 18.28 -34.86 19.59
CA LEU A 50 18.44 -33.75 18.70
C LEU A 50 19.89 -33.44 18.36
N CYS A 51 20.82 -33.54 19.36
CA CYS A 51 22.23 -33.39 19.11
C CYS A 51 22.76 -34.44 18.12
N GLY A 52 22.35 -35.72 18.34
CA GLY A 52 22.78 -36.82 17.48
C GLY A 52 22.27 -36.70 16.05
N THR A 53 20.99 -36.28 15.88
CA THR A 53 20.36 -36.20 14.57
C THR A 53 20.86 -35.03 13.76
N PHE A 54 20.97 -33.86 14.37
CA PHE A 54 21.33 -32.63 13.66
C PHE A 54 22.83 -32.32 13.65
N GLY A 55 23.63 -33.10 14.39
CA GLY A 55 25.09 -32.91 14.49
C GLY A 55 25.48 -31.61 15.21
N VAL A 56 24.70 -31.19 16.22
CA VAL A 56 24.86 -29.89 16.91
C VAL A 56 25.23 -30.08 18.41
N SER A 57 25.69 -28.98 19.03
CA SER A 57 25.97 -28.95 20.45
C SER A 57 24.71 -29.02 21.32
N ARG A 58 24.84 -29.48 22.58
CA ARG A 58 23.74 -29.47 23.56
C ARG A 58 23.18 -28.08 23.83
N ILE A 59 24.00 -27.06 23.78
CA ILE A 59 23.58 -25.66 23.97
C ILE A 59 22.64 -25.26 22.82
N THR A 60 22.95 -25.69 21.59
CA THR A 60 22.11 -25.38 20.39
C THR A 60 20.75 -26.08 20.47
N SER A 61 20.70 -27.36 20.80
CA SER A 61 19.43 -28.10 20.97
C SER A 61 18.60 -27.58 22.15
N LYS A 62 19.27 -27.26 23.27
CA LYS A 62 18.64 -26.65 24.43
C LYS A 62 17.98 -25.31 24.08
N LYS A 63 18.68 -24.42 23.37
CA LYS A 63 18.16 -23.12 22.93
C LYS A 63 16.90 -23.25 22.06
N ALA A 64 16.87 -24.20 21.14
CA ALA A 64 15.69 -24.47 20.31
C ALA A 64 14.46 -24.90 21.16
N LEU A 65 14.67 -25.79 22.13
CA LEU A 65 13.61 -26.24 23.03
C LEU A 65 13.16 -25.14 24.02
N GLU A 66 14.08 -24.26 24.44
CA GLU A 66 13.74 -23.09 25.26
C GLU A 66 12.85 -22.13 24.53
N MET A 67 13.16 -21.80 23.28
CA MET A 67 12.31 -20.94 22.43
C MET A 67 10.90 -21.51 22.26
N LEU A 68 10.78 -22.81 21.95
CA LEU A 68 9.47 -23.46 21.87
C LEU A 68 8.70 -23.43 23.19
N ALA A 69 9.41 -23.47 24.32
CA ALA A 69 8.79 -23.41 25.65
C ALA A 69 8.38 -21.98 26.03
N GLU A 70 9.18 -20.95 25.69
CA GLU A 70 8.87 -19.53 25.87
C GLU A 70 7.63 -19.13 25.09
N GLU A 71 7.47 -19.67 23.89
CA GLU A 71 6.28 -19.48 23.06
C GLU A 71 5.07 -20.32 23.53
N GLY A 72 5.24 -21.14 24.57
CA GLY A 72 4.18 -21.99 25.13
C GLY A 72 3.78 -23.18 24.23
N LEU A 73 4.58 -23.49 23.21
CA LEU A 73 4.36 -24.60 22.29
C LEU A 73 4.69 -25.95 22.91
N ILE A 74 5.60 -25.96 23.85
CA ILE A 74 5.95 -27.17 24.64
C ILE A 74 6.01 -26.85 26.12
N SER A 75 5.85 -27.87 26.93
CA SER A 75 6.12 -27.83 28.39
C SER A 75 7.34 -28.66 28.73
N ARG A 76 8.30 -28.07 29.45
CA ARG A 76 9.50 -28.78 29.94
C ARG A 76 9.30 -29.21 31.36
N LEU A 77 9.31 -30.51 31.58
CA LEU A 77 9.15 -31.12 32.91
C LEU A 77 10.50 -31.65 33.41
N PRO A 78 11.07 -31.07 34.48
CA PRO A 78 12.36 -31.51 35.02
C PRO A 78 12.40 -33.03 35.23
N GLY A 79 13.42 -33.69 34.70
CA GLY A 79 13.60 -35.15 34.80
C GLY A 79 12.65 -35.99 33.92
N LYS A 80 11.60 -35.40 33.33
CA LYS A 80 10.61 -36.14 32.51
C LYS A 80 10.73 -35.86 31.02
N GLY A 81 11.33 -34.73 30.65
CA GLY A 81 11.51 -34.32 29.24
C GLY A 81 10.63 -33.15 28.79
N SER A 82 10.57 -32.92 27.49
CA SER A 82 9.73 -31.92 26.87
C SER A 82 8.52 -32.58 26.23
N PHE A 83 7.36 -31.93 26.34
CA PHE A 83 6.07 -32.43 25.83
C PHE A 83 5.35 -31.34 25.05
N VAL A 84 4.64 -31.73 24.00
CA VAL A 84 3.76 -30.82 23.27
C VAL A 84 2.67 -30.29 24.20
N GLY A 85 2.50 -29.00 24.29
CA GLY A 85 1.56 -28.35 25.22
C GLY A 85 0.09 -28.71 24.90
N ARG A 86 -0.72 -28.94 25.95
CA ARG A 86 -2.15 -29.30 25.80
C ARG A 86 -3.04 -28.18 25.27
N SER A 87 -2.58 -26.94 25.29
CA SER A 87 -3.31 -25.77 24.81
C SER A 87 -3.03 -25.43 23.33
N ILE A 88 -2.30 -26.26 22.63
CA ILE A 88 -1.71 -25.96 21.32
C ILE A 88 -2.73 -25.96 20.19
N GLY A 89 -3.85 -26.66 20.30
CA GLY A 89 -4.82 -26.76 19.20
C GLY A 89 -5.34 -25.43 18.65
N ARG A 90 -5.33 -24.37 19.47
CA ARG A 90 -5.73 -23.02 19.04
C ARG A 90 -4.56 -22.08 18.80
N LYS A 91 -3.42 -22.26 19.52
CA LYS A 91 -2.24 -21.38 19.39
C LYS A 91 -1.29 -21.78 18.27
N VAL A 92 -1.11 -23.09 18.02
CA VAL A 92 -0.22 -23.58 16.95
C VAL A 92 -0.84 -23.44 15.59
N VAL A 93 -2.14 -23.69 15.45
CA VAL A 93 -2.87 -23.33 14.23
C VAL A 93 -2.79 -21.82 14.00
N LYS A 94 -2.82 -21.00 15.06
CA LYS A 94 -2.68 -19.56 14.99
C LYS A 94 -1.24 -19.11 14.64
N SER A 95 -0.19 -19.80 15.13
CA SER A 95 1.22 -19.43 14.85
C SER A 95 1.73 -19.88 13.48
N LEU A 96 1.11 -20.88 12.86
CA LEU A 96 1.48 -21.38 11.53
C LEU A 96 0.55 -20.88 10.41
N SER A 97 -0.71 -20.57 10.74
CA SER A 97 -1.58 -19.77 9.90
C SER A 97 -1.30 -18.28 10.08
N ALA A 98 -0.52 -17.93 11.11
CA ALA A 98 -0.28 -16.58 11.59
C ALA A 98 0.49 -15.79 10.61
N SER A 99 0.70 -16.05 9.49
CA SER A 99 1.44 -15.08 8.72
C SER A 99 1.45 -15.26 7.20
N ARG A 100 0.42 -15.87 6.68
CA ARG A 100 0.22 -15.86 5.23
C ARG A 100 -0.87 -14.88 4.78
N ALA A 101 -1.44 -14.11 5.70
CA ALA A 101 -2.43 -13.09 5.35
C ALA A 101 -1.78 -11.70 5.37
N ILE A 102 -1.88 -10.98 4.27
CA ILE A 102 -1.60 -9.55 4.19
C ILE A 102 -2.94 -8.81 4.21
N GLY A 103 -3.07 -7.83 5.10
CA GLY A 103 -4.20 -6.91 5.09
C GLY A 103 -4.01 -5.79 4.07
N LEU A 104 -5.03 -5.46 3.32
CA LEU A 104 -5.10 -4.25 2.51
C LEU A 104 -6.26 -3.39 3.01
N ILE A 105 -5.95 -2.17 3.45
CA ILE A 105 -6.95 -1.16 3.77
C ILE A 105 -6.94 -0.12 2.67
N ILE A 106 -8.07 0.07 2.01
CA ILE A 106 -8.24 1.05 0.93
C ILE A 106 -9.55 1.82 1.14
N SER A 107 -9.59 3.11 0.79
CA SER A 107 -10.80 3.90 0.94
C SER A 107 -11.90 3.46 -0.01
N ASP A 108 -11.59 3.55 -1.30
CA ASP A 108 -12.43 3.08 -2.40
C ASP A 108 -11.55 2.79 -3.63
N PHE A 109 -12.13 2.19 -4.66
CA PHE A 109 -11.50 1.97 -5.95
C PHE A 109 -12.58 1.95 -7.04
N ASN A 110 -12.18 2.40 -8.22
CA ASN A 110 -13.03 2.45 -9.41
C ASN A 110 -12.20 2.19 -10.68
N ASP A 111 -12.83 2.27 -11.85
CA ASP A 111 -12.16 2.00 -13.12
C ASP A 111 -11.07 3.03 -13.49
N ALA A 112 -11.12 4.24 -12.91
CA ALA A 112 -10.11 5.25 -13.14
C ALA A 112 -8.87 5.03 -12.26
N PHE A 113 -9.05 4.58 -11.00
CA PHE A 113 -7.96 4.31 -10.07
C PHE A 113 -8.32 3.23 -9.06
N GLY A 114 -7.35 2.41 -8.72
CA GLY A 114 -7.41 1.41 -7.65
C GLY A 114 -7.67 -0.02 -8.14
N THR A 115 -8.37 -0.22 -9.26
CA THR A 115 -8.66 -1.57 -9.76
C THR A 115 -7.40 -2.31 -10.18
N ARG A 116 -6.51 -1.67 -10.94
CA ARG A 116 -5.23 -2.26 -11.37
C ARG A 116 -4.24 -2.42 -10.20
N LEU A 117 -4.31 -1.50 -9.24
CA LEU A 117 -3.57 -1.58 -7.98
C LEU A 117 -3.95 -2.84 -7.21
N LEU A 118 -5.26 -3.10 -7.06
CA LEU A 118 -5.77 -4.28 -6.37
C LEU A 118 -5.34 -5.58 -7.07
N TYR A 119 -5.41 -5.65 -8.40
CA TYR A 119 -4.95 -6.81 -9.16
C TYR A 119 -3.46 -7.08 -8.93
N ALA A 120 -2.61 -6.05 -8.98
CA ALA A 120 -1.18 -6.20 -8.77
C ALA A 120 -0.84 -6.65 -7.35
N ILE A 121 -1.54 -6.11 -6.35
CA ILE A 121 -1.38 -6.51 -4.95
C ILE A 121 -1.76 -7.98 -4.78
N GLU A 122 -2.91 -8.39 -5.30
CA GLU A 122 -3.40 -9.77 -5.19
C GLU A 122 -2.46 -10.77 -5.87
N GLU A 123 -2.07 -10.49 -7.11
CA GLU A 123 -1.16 -11.34 -7.89
C GLU A 123 0.21 -11.48 -7.22
N THR A 124 0.75 -10.37 -6.70
CA THR A 124 2.05 -10.37 -6.01
C THR A 124 1.97 -11.11 -4.66
N CYS A 125 0.86 -10.92 -3.91
CA CYS A 125 0.59 -11.69 -2.71
C CYS A 125 0.58 -13.20 -3.01
N ASN A 126 -0.15 -13.63 -4.03
CA ASN A 126 -0.20 -15.03 -4.44
C ASN A 126 1.17 -15.59 -4.83
N THR A 127 1.96 -14.82 -5.59
CA THR A 127 3.31 -15.20 -6.00
C THR A 127 4.23 -15.42 -4.81
N LEU A 128 4.10 -14.62 -3.76
CA LEU A 128 4.88 -14.74 -2.52
C LEU A 128 4.24 -15.68 -1.47
N GLY A 129 3.12 -16.32 -1.81
CA GLY A 129 2.43 -17.29 -0.96
C GLY A 129 1.60 -16.67 0.16
N TYR A 130 1.18 -15.43 0.01
CA TYR A 130 0.27 -14.74 0.93
C TYR A 130 -1.18 -14.80 0.44
N HIS A 131 -2.12 -14.69 1.39
CA HIS A 131 -3.55 -14.46 1.13
C HIS A 131 -3.89 -13.00 1.39
N LEU A 132 -4.66 -12.37 0.52
CA LEU A 132 -5.08 -10.98 0.68
C LEU A 132 -6.39 -10.88 1.46
N ILE A 133 -6.42 -10.07 2.52
CA ILE A 133 -7.63 -9.68 3.25
C ILE A 133 -7.91 -8.21 2.92
N LEU A 134 -8.96 -7.95 2.16
CA LEU A 134 -9.38 -6.60 1.79
C LEU A 134 -10.36 -6.02 2.80
N LYS A 135 -10.08 -4.83 3.30
CA LYS A 135 -10.97 -4.01 4.12
C LYS A 135 -11.12 -2.64 3.46
N ARG A 136 -12.33 -2.08 3.48
CA ARG A 136 -12.59 -0.73 2.95
C ARG A 136 -12.83 0.24 4.10
N SER A 137 -12.13 1.38 4.09
CA SER A 137 -12.32 2.46 5.06
C SER A 137 -13.40 3.46 4.65
N ARG A 138 -13.78 3.51 3.35
CA ARG A 138 -14.81 4.42 2.81
C ARG A 138 -14.56 5.89 3.19
N ASP A 139 -13.29 6.31 3.21
CA ASP A 139 -12.83 7.62 3.67
C ASP A 139 -13.27 7.99 5.12
N SER A 140 -13.59 6.98 5.96
CA SER A 140 -13.92 7.15 7.38
C SER A 140 -12.76 6.69 8.26
N ALA A 141 -12.32 7.59 9.16
CA ALA A 141 -11.28 7.29 10.14
C ALA A 141 -11.72 6.19 11.13
N GLU A 142 -13.01 6.12 11.46
CA GLU A 142 -13.56 5.07 12.33
C GLU A 142 -13.56 3.70 11.65
N GLU A 143 -13.88 3.64 10.34
CA GLU A 143 -13.80 2.39 9.58
C GLU A 143 -12.35 1.95 9.42
N GLU A 144 -11.42 2.89 9.17
CA GLU A 144 -9.99 2.63 9.12
C GLU A 144 -9.48 2.02 10.43
N GLU A 145 -9.85 2.61 11.58
CA GLU A 145 -9.50 2.09 12.89
C GLU A 145 -10.07 0.68 13.12
N ARG A 146 -11.32 0.45 12.75
CA ARG A 146 -11.96 -0.88 12.84
C ARG A 146 -11.25 -1.90 11.96
N ALA A 147 -10.88 -1.52 10.74
CA ALA A 147 -10.14 -2.37 9.82
C ALA A 147 -8.77 -2.77 10.37
N LEU A 148 -8.01 -1.80 10.92
CA LEU A 148 -6.72 -2.06 11.56
C LEU A 148 -6.84 -3.02 12.75
N LYS A 149 -7.82 -2.81 13.62
CA LYS A 149 -8.09 -3.72 14.76
C LYS A 149 -8.43 -5.12 14.29
N SER A 150 -9.34 -5.24 13.32
CA SER A 150 -9.74 -6.55 12.75
C SER A 150 -8.54 -7.30 12.19
N LEU A 151 -7.70 -6.65 11.36
CA LEU A 151 -6.50 -7.27 10.78
C LEU A 151 -5.47 -7.67 11.86
N THR A 152 -5.43 -6.90 12.96
CA THR A 152 -4.58 -7.22 14.12
C THR A 152 -5.09 -8.46 14.84
N ASP A 153 -6.39 -8.56 15.06
CA ASP A 153 -7.05 -9.71 15.72
C ASP A 153 -6.98 -10.97 14.85
N GLU A 154 -7.01 -10.82 13.53
CA GLU A 154 -6.83 -11.87 12.53
C GLU A 154 -5.36 -12.28 12.36
N ASP A 155 -4.43 -11.60 13.06
CA ASP A 155 -2.98 -11.87 13.07
C ASP A 155 -2.35 -11.76 11.66
N ALA A 156 -2.74 -10.73 10.89
CA ALA A 156 -2.15 -10.47 9.58
C ALA A 156 -0.62 -10.29 9.69
N ALA A 157 0.14 -10.86 8.77
CA ALA A 157 1.61 -10.79 8.73
C ALA A 157 2.10 -9.35 8.53
N GLY A 158 1.34 -8.56 7.81
CA GLY A 158 1.60 -7.15 7.54
C GLY A 158 0.39 -6.48 6.93
N ILE A 159 0.45 -5.16 6.84
CA ILE A 159 -0.67 -4.34 6.37
C ILE A 159 -0.17 -3.38 5.28
N LEU A 160 -0.85 -3.39 4.14
CA LEU A 160 -0.82 -2.35 3.13
C LEU A 160 -1.98 -1.40 3.42
N MET A 161 -1.73 -0.10 3.36
CA MET A 161 -2.75 0.86 3.75
C MET A 161 -2.70 2.10 2.88
N LEU A 162 -3.84 2.44 2.27
CA LEU A 162 -4.12 3.74 1.70
C LEU A 162 -4.81 4.56 2.79
N PRO A 163 -4.09 5.47 3.48
CA PRO A 163 -4.62 6.16 4.65
C PRO A 163 -5.74 7.13 4.27
N VAL A 164 -6.73 7.24 5.15
CA VAL A 164 -7.81 8.22 5.04
C VAL A 164 -7.23 9.63 5.22
N HIS A 165 -7.85 10.61 4.57
CA HIS A 165 -7.49 12.03 4.73
C HIS A 165 -7.83 12.53 6.13
N GLY A 166 -7.09 13.50 6.63
CA GLY A 166 -7.44 14.22 7.86
C GLY A 166 -6.26 14.83 8.59
N GLU A 167 -6.58 15.70 9.51
CA GLU A 167 -5.60 16.39 10.38
C GLU A 167 -5.07 15.49 11.49
N TYR A 168 -5.79 14.42 11.83
CA TYR A 168 -5.51 13.60 12.99
C TYR A 168 -5.06 12.20 12.60
N TYR A 169 -3.93 11.80 13.17
CA TYR A 169 -3.47 10.43 13.06
C TYR A 169 -4.42 9.50 13.81
N ASN A 170 -4.85 8.44 13.15
CA ASN A 170 -5.55 7.35 13.81
C ASN A 170 -4.64 6.74 14.89
N ALA A 171 -5.13 6.69 16.15
CA ALA A 171 -4.37 6.14 17.26
C ALA A 171 -3.94 4.68 17.02
N GLU A 172 -4.72 3.93 16.23
CA GLU A 172 -4.41 2.54 15.92
C GLU A 172 -3.20 2.43 14.98
N ILE A 173 -3.01 3.37 14.04
CA ILE A 173 -1.79 3.44 13.21
C ILE A 173 -0.56 3.61 14.10
N LEU A 174 -0.61 4.52 15.07
CA LEU A 174 0.48 4.72 16.02
C LEU A 174 0.78 3.46 16.83
N LYS A 175 -0.24 2.71 17.24
CA LYS A 175 -0.06 1.42 17.93
C LYS A 175 0.60 0.37 17.02
N GLN A 176 0.25 0.30 15.73
CA GLN A 176 0.93 -0.60 14.79
C GLN A 176 2.42 -0.26 14.71
N ILE A 177 2.77 1.03 14.59
CA ILE A 177 4.16 1.50 14.54
C ILE A 177 4.90 1.17 15.84
N LEU A 178 4.32 1.49 17.00
CA LEU A 178 4.93 1.21 18.33
C LEU A 178 5.14 -0.28 18.56
N ASN A 179 4.22 -1.11 18.10
CA ASN A 179 4.33 -2.57 18.18
C ASN A 179 5.21 -3.18 17.07
N LYS A 180 5.87 -2.33 16.25
CA LYS A 180 6.75 -2.73 15.14
C LYS A 180 6.09 -3.72 14.18
N ARG A 181 4.78 -3.57 13.95
CA ARG A 181 4.08 -4.40 12.96
C ARG A 181 4.45 -3.94 11.55
N PRO A 182 4.69 -4.88 10.61
CA PRO A 182 4.94 -4.55 9.21
C PRO A 182 3.79 -3.74 8.62
N LEU A 183 4.08 -2.49 8.21
CA LEU A 183 3.12 -1.55 7.66
C LEU A 183 3.77 -0.78 6.51
N VAL A 184 3.07 -0.66 5.39
CA VAL A 184 3.47 0.14 4.22
C VAL A 184 2.29 0.98 3.77
N PHE A 185 2.53 2.27 3.57
CA PHE A 185 1.54 3.14 2.96
C PHE A 185 1.53 3.00 1.43
N VAL A 186 0.35 3.06 0.82
CA VAL A 186 0.15 2.92 -0.62
C VAL A 186 -0.55 4.17 -1.13
N ASP A 187 -0.09 4.72 -2.26
CA ASP A 187 -0.59 5.91 -2.93
C ASP A 187 -0.44 7.20 -2.09
N ARG A 188 -0.90 7.21 -0.87
CA ARG A 188 -0.84 8.35 0.06
C ARG A 188 0.08 8.05 1.22
N LYS A 189 0.64 9.08 1.82
CA LYS A 189 1.43 8.96 3.05
C LYS A 189 0.96 9.95 4.11
N MET A 190 1.20 9.59 5.36
CA MET A 190 1.00 10.50 6.49
C MET A 190 2.32 11.17 6.86
N LYS A 191 2.34 12.50 6.90
CA LYS A 191 3.54 13.28 7.23
C LYS A 191 4.00 12.98 8.66
N GLY A 192 5.31 12.83 8.86
CA GLY A 192 5.91 12.67 10.19
C GLY A 192 5.84 11.28 10.79
N LEU A 193 5.26 10.29 10.11
CA LEU A 193 5.29 8.89 10.53
C LEU A 193 6.43 8.14 9.86
N PRO A 194 7.19 7.30 10.60
CA PRO A 194 8.29 6.49 10.08
C PRO A 194 7.76 5.21 9.40
N VAL A 195 6.83 5.35 8.46
CA VAL A 195 6.24 4.27 7.69
C VAL A 195 6.63 4.49 6.24
N PRO A 196 7.32 3.55 5.59
CA PRO A 196 7.66 3.67 4.19
C PRO A 196 6.42 3.66 3.31
N SER A 197 6.48 4.34 2.18
CA SER A 197 5.37 4.42 1.23
C SER A 197 5.77 4.08 -0.20
N VAL A 198 4.82 3.57 -0.96
CA VAL A 198 4.92 3.42 -2.42
C VAL A 198 3.81 4.23 -3.06
N SER A 199 4.16 5.23 -3.84
CA SER A 199 3.22 6.17 -4.43
C SER A 199 3.68 6.63 -5.81
N THR A 200 2.80 7.34 -6.51
CA THR A 200 3.19 8.10 -7.70
C THR A 200 4.08 9.28 -7.33
N ASP A 201 5.06 9.61 -8.18
CA ASP A 201 5.74 10.91 -8.13
C ASP A 201 4.77 12.01 -8.59
N ASN A 202 3.94 12.46 -7.66
CA ASN A 202 2.88 13.42 -7.92
C ASN A 202 3.41 14.82 -8.29
N ILE A 203 4.62 15.17 -7.82
CA ILE A 203 5.27 16.45 -8.21
C ILE A 203 5.67 16.38 -9.68
N ALA A 204 6.41 15.34 -10.08
CA ALA A 204 6.81 15.16 -11.46
C ALA A 204 5.61 14.96 -12.39
N THR A 205 4.55 14.28 -11.92
CA THR A 205 3.30 14.08 -12.65
C THR A 205 2.64 15.40 -13.04
N ALA A 206 2.38 16.27 -12.06
CA ALA A 206 1.75 17.55 -12.35
C ALA A 206 2.65 18.45 -13.19
N LYS A 207 3.96 18.45 -12.91
CA LYS A 207 4.93 19.19 -13.70
C LYS A 207 4.89 18.76 -15.17
N LEU A 208 4.92 17.46 -15.45
CA LEU A 208 4.85 16.91 -16.82
C LEU A 208 3.59 17.37 -17.56
N GLY A 209 2.42 17.31 -16.90
CA GLY A 209 1.16 17.73 -17.53
C GLY A 209 1.08 19.22 -17.80
N VAL A 210 1.58 20.05 -16.89
CA VAL A 210 1.60 21.51 -17.07
C VAL A 210 2.62 21.91 -18.14
N GLU A 211 3.82 21.33 -18.13
CA GLU A 211 4.83 21.57 -19.18
C GLU A 211 4.29 21.24 -20.58
N TYR A 212 3.54 20.15 -20.70
CA TYR A 212 2.86 19.82 -21.96
C TYR A 212 1.88 20.92 -22.39
N LEU A 213 1.03 21.44 -21.50
CA LEU A 213 0.13 22.56 -21.82
C LEU A 213 0.88 23.85 -22.17
N LEU A 214 1.99 24.13 -21.47
CA LEU A 214 2.87 25.28 -21.77
C LEU A 214 3.54 25.14 -23.15
N GLN A 215 3.94 23.94 -23.55
CA GLN A 215 4.49 23.63 -24.87
C GLN A 215 3.47 23.79 -25.98
N LEU A 216 2.17 23.55 -25.72
CA LEU A 216 1.08 23.85 -26.64
C LEU A 216 0.83 25.35 -26.78
N GLY A 217 1.43 26.19 -25.96
CA GLY A 217 1.29 27.64 -26.02
C GLY A 217 0.36 28.24 -24.95
N HIS A 218 -0.27 27.42 -24.12
CA HIS A 218 -1.09 27.93 -23.02
C HIS A 218 -0.23 28.69 -22.00
N ARG A 219 -0.78 29.78 -21.45
CA ARG A 219 -0.14 30.56 -20.37
C ARG A 219 -1.07 30.71 -19.17
N ASN A 220 -2.35 30.84 -19.43
CA ASN A 220 -3.42 30.97 -18.44
C ASN A 220 -4.03 29.58 -18.24
N ILE A 221 -3.44 28.81 -17.31
CA ILE A 221 -3.82 27.44 -17.01
C ILE A 221 -4.37 27.41 -15.59
N ALA A 222 -5.58 26.91 -15.41
CA ALA A 222 -6.19 26.75 -14.11
C ALA A 222 -5.83 25.41 -13.48
N PHE A 223 -5.73 25.38 -12.13
CA PHE A 223 -5.65 24.16 -11.34
C PHE A 223 -6.99 23.92 -10.65
N TYR A 224 -7.61 22.77 -10.92
CA TYR A 224 -8.86 22.35 -10.29
C TYR A 224 -8.65 21.11 -9.45
N SER A 225 -9.09 21.14 -8.17
CA SER A 225 -8.92 20.01 -7.25
C SER A 225 -10.01 19.95 -6.20
N GLY A 226 -10.12 18.79 -5.55
CA GLY A 226 -10.71 18.69 -4.23
C GLY A 226 -9.90 19.46 -3.18
N PRO A 227 -10.09 19.19 -1.87
CA PRO A 227 -9.28 19.80 -0.82
C PRO A 227 -7.78 19.54 -1.04
N ILE A 228 -6.95 20.59 -0.93
CA ILE A 228 -5.50 20.46 -1.06
C ILE A 228 -4.89 20.08 0.29
N GLU A 229 -5.34 20.74 1.35
CA GLU A 229 -4.79 20.56 2.69
C GLU A 229 -5.02 19.12 3.19
N HIS A 230 -3.99 18.55 3.78
CA HIS A 230 -4.00 17.21 4.39
C HIS A 230 -4.19 16.03 3.41
N ILE A 231 -4.11 16.29 2.09
CA ILE A 231 -4.12 15.24 1.06
C ILE A 231 -2.77 15.24 0.34
N SER A 232 -1.88 14.35 0.74
CA SER A 232 -0.48 14.34 0.29
C SER A 232 -0.33 14.29 -1.23
N THR A 233 -1.21 13.59 -1.94
CA THR A 233 -1.19 13.49 -3.41
C THR A 233 -1.59 14.80 -4.07
N VAL A 234 -2.64 15.47 -3.57
CA VAL A 234 -3.13 16.75 -4.12
C VAL A 234 -2.14 17.88 -3.81
N GLU A 235 -1.61 17.94 -2.58
CA GLU A 235 -0.54 18.88 -2.22
C GLU A 235 0.68 18.74 -3.13
N ALA A 236 1.11 17.49 -3.40
CA ALA A 236 2.24 17.24 -4.27
C ALA A 236 1.96 17.63 -5.72
N ARG A 237 0.75 17.38 -6.24
CA ARG A 237 0.31 17.83 -7.58
C ARG A 237 0.28 19.34 -7.66
N TRP A 238 -0.24 20.04 -6.66
CA TRP A 238 -0.20 21.50 -6.59
C TRP A 238 1.23 22.04 -6.60
N ASN A 239 2.14 21.45 -5.81
CA ASN A 239 3.56 21.82 -5.80
C ASN A 239 4.21 21.61 -7.18
N GLY A 240 3.89 20.51 -7.85
CA GLY A 240 4.35 20.21 -9.20
C GLY A 240 3.84 21.21 -10.24
N PHE A 241 2.58 21.63 -10.10
CA PHE A 241 1.94 22.67 -10.93
C PHE A 241 2.70 24.00 -10.79
N ILE A 242 2.91 24.47 -9.56
CA ILE A 242 3.69 25.71 -9.29
C ILE A 242 5.10 25.58 -9.88
N LYS A 243 5.75 24.44 -9.66
CA LYS A 243 7.12 24.20 -10.13
C LYS A 243 7.25 24.28 -11.64
N ALA A 244 6.27 23.79 -12.40
CA ALA A 244 6.28 23.87 -13.85
C ALA A 244 6.29 25.33 -14.35
N PHE A 245 5.50 26.21 -13.74
CA PHE A 245 5.49 27.63 -14.04
C PHE A 245 6.82 28.31 -13.70
N ALA A 246 7.32 28.03 -12.48
CA ALA A 246 8.59 28.59 -12.02
C ALA A 246 9.77 28.17 -12.93
N ASP A 247 9.87 26.88 -13.27
CA ASP A 247 10.92 26.35 -14.14
C ASP A 247 10.84 26.91 -15.57
N SER A 248 9.63 27.33 -16.00
CA SER A 248 9.38 27.97 -17.31
C SER A 248 9.56 29.47 -17.29
N GLY A 249 9.86 30.10 -16.15
CA GLY A 249 9.98 31.53 -16.00
C GLY A 249 8.67 32.30 -16.18
N ILE A 250 7.52 31.64 -16.02
CA ILE A 250 6.18 32.24 -16.19
C ILE A 250 5.61 32.51 -14.79
N VAL A 251 5.08 33.71 -14.61
CA VAL A 251 4.41 34.08 -13.35
C VAL A 251 3.05 33.37 -13.29
N LEU A 252 2.86 32.59 -12.23
CA LEU A 252 1.57 31.96 -11.95
C LEU A 252 0.63 32.98 -11.30
N ASP A 253 -0.56 33.13 -11.86
CA ASP A 253 -1.65 33.85 -11.20
C ASP A 253 -2.38 32.87 -10.27
N THR A 254 -2.31 33.13 -8.96
CA THR A 254 -2.98 32.27 -7.94
C THR A 254 -4.51 32.39 -8.01
N ALA A 255 -5.05 33.38 -8.69
CA ALA A 255 -6.49 33.46 -8.96
C ALA A 255 -7.00 32.33 -9.86
N PHE A 256 -6.12 31.62 -10.58
CA PHE A 256 -6.47 30.42 -11.37
C PHE A 256 -6.51 29.12 -10.58
N LEU A 257 -6.32 29.18 -9.26
CA LEU A 257 -6.54 28.07 -8.36
C LEU A 257 -8.02 28.01 -7.95
N CYS A 258 -8.66 26.87 -8.21
CA CYS A 258 -9.99 26.55 -7.68
C CYS A 258 -9.95 25.18 -7.02
N SER A 259 -9.93 25.17 -5.70
CA SER A 259 -9.85 23.97 -4.87
C SER A 259 -11.15 23.74 -4.08
N ASN A 260 -11.19 22.66 -3.31
CA ASN A 260 -12.36 22.23 -2.53
C ASN A 260 -13.59 21.88 -3.38
N ILE A 261 -13.36 21.41 -4.60
CA ILE A 261 -14.44 20.99 -5.50
C ILE A 261 -14.95 19.62 -5.05
N SER A 262 -16.25 19.53 -4.81
CA SER A 262 -16.97 18.27 -4.63
C SER A 262 -17.45 17.73 -5.97
N THR A 263 -17.29 16.45 -6.21
CA THR A 263 -17.61 15.81 -7.50
C THR A 263 -19.10 15.82 -7.85
N ASP A 264 -19.98 16.00 -6.87
CA ASP A 264 -21.43 15.86 -7.09
C ASP A 264 -22.19 17.17 -7.30
N CYS A 265 -21.66 18.33 -6.82
CA CYS A 265 -22.44 19.56 -6.72
C CYS A 265 -21.77 20.83 -7.26
N ASP A 266 -20.45 20.84 -7.54
CA ASP A 266 -19.73 22.11 -7.69
C ASP A 266 -19.50 22.59 -9.14
N ILE A 267 -20.35 22.17 -10.09
CA ILE A 267 -20.30 22.66 -11.47
C ILE A 267 -20.45 24.20 -11.50
N GLU A 268 -21.36 24.76 -10.68
CA GLU A 268 -21.56 26.21 -10.60
C GLU A 268 -20.34 26.96 -10.04
N ALA A 269 -19.60 26.38 -9.09
CA ALA A 269 -18.37 26.97 -8.57
C ALA A 269 -17.31 27.09 -9.67
N VAL A 270 -17.08 26.02 -10.44
CA VAL A 270 -16.14 26.03 -11.57
C VAL A 270 -16.60 26.96 -12.68
N LYS A 271 -17.90 26.97 -12.98
CA LYS A 271 -18.48 27.88 -13.97
C LYS A 271 -18.31 29.36 -13.58
N ASN A 272 -18.56 29.71 -12.32
CA ASN A 272 -18.37 31.05 -11.79
C ASN A 272 -16.89 31.45 -11.83
N HIS A 273 -15.99 30.56 -11.48
CA HIS A 273 -14.54 30.77 -11.57
C HIS A 273 -14.10 31.05 -13.01
N LEU A 274 -14.54 30.21 -13.98
CA LEU A 274 -14.23 30.41 -15.40
C LEU A 274 -14.87 31.68 -15.98
N SER A 275 -16.04 32.10 -15.48
CA SER A 275 -16.70 33.32 -15.90
C SER A 275 -15.98 34.57 -15.37
N ALA A 276 -15.40 34.50 -14.17
CA ALA A 276 -14.58 35.55 -13.58
C ALA A 276 -13.20 35.68 -14.27
N HIS A 277 -12.72 34.59 -14.87
CA HIS A 277 -11.41 34.50 -15.51
C HIS A 277 -11.53 33.97 -16.94
N PRO A 278 -12.12 34.76 -17.88
CA PRO A 278 -12.34 34.33 -19.26
C PRO A 278 -11.05 34.10 -20.06
N GLU A 279 -9.93 34.63 -19.58
CA GLU A 279 -8.58 34.45 -20.13
C GLU A 279 -8.02 33.05 -19.94
N ILE A 280 -8.60 32.20 -19.04
CA ILE A 280 -8.18 30.82 -18.85
C ILE A 280 -8.50 30.01 -20.12
N THR A 281 -7.45 29.41 -20.69
CA THR A 281 -7.54 28.64 -21.93
C THR A 281 -7.32 27.13 -21.72
N ALA A 282 -6.82 26.73 -20.55
CA ALA A 282 -6.58 25.34 -20.22
C ALA A 282 -6.77 25.06 -18.73
N ALA A 283 -6.96 23.81 -18.40
CA ALA A 283 -7.01 23.34 -17.02
C ALA A 283 -6.23 22.06 -16.80
N PHE A 284 -5.60 21.99 -15.63
CA PHE A 284 -5.11 20.76 -15.01
C PHE A 284 -6.09 20.35 -13.90
N ALA A 285 -6.80 19.25 -14.10
CA ALA A 285 -7.66 18.65 -13.09
C ALA A 285 -6.85 17.62 -12.27
N SER A 286 -6.90 17.74 -10.95
CA SER A 286 -6.08 16.91 -10.05
C SER A 286 -6.40 15.41 -10.14
N GLU A 287 -7.59 15.05 -10.59
CA GLU A 287 -8.08 13.67 -10.75
C GLU A 287 -9.22 13.61 -11.76
N PHE A 288 -9.52 12.40 -12.23
CA PHE A 288 -10.54 12.16 -13.27
C PHE A 288 -11.91 12.72 -12.91
N SER A 289 -12.39 12.50 -11.68
CA SER A 289 -13.69 13.00 -11.20
C SER A 289 -13.82 14.50 -11.30
N ILE A 290 -12.77 15.24 -10.93
CA ILE A 290 -12.70 16.71 -11.08
C ILE A 290 -12.72 17.13 -12.55
N SER A 291 -12.07 16.36 -13.44
CA SER A 291 -12.10 16.67 -14.87
C SER A 291 -13.52 16.63 -15.47
N LEU A 292 -14.37 15.76 -14.95
CA LEU A 292 -15.78 15.68 -15.38
C LEU A 292 -16.57 16.91 -14.92
N VAL A 293 -16.32 17.44 -13.73
CA VAL A 293 -16.92 18.71 -13.25
C VAL A 293 -16.49 19.87 -14.12
N VAL A 294 -15.18 19.98 -14.38
CA VAL A 294 -14.62 21.02 -15.26
C VAL A 294 -15.23 20.94 -16.66
N LYS A 295 -15.30 19.75 -17.25
CA LYS A 295 -15.91 19.55 -18.57
C LYS A 295 -17.35 20.08 -18.62
N ARG A 296 -18.18 19.68 -17.66
CA ARG A 296 -19.59 20.13 -17.58
C ARG A 296 -19.69 21.64 -17.41
N ALA A 297 -18.82 22.26 -16.61
CA ALA A 297 -18.81 23.72 -16.43
C ALA A 297 -18.42 24.44 -17.72
N VAL A 298 -17.40 23.97 -18.45
CA VAL A 298 -16.96 24.51 -19.74
C VAL A 298 -18.08 24.44 -20.77
N GLU A 299 -18.75 23.28 -20.87
CA GLU A 299 -19.91 23.06 -21.77
C GLU A 299 -21.11 23.96 -21.41
N ALA A 300 -21.39 24.17 -20.12
CA ALA A 300 -22.45 25.05 -19.63
C ALA A 300 -22.20 26.53 -19.96
N LEU A 301 -20.94 26.91 -20.18
CA LEU A 301 -20.53 28.25 -20.66
C LEU A 301 -20.55 28.37 -22.21
N GLY A 302 -21.02 27.33 -22.91
CA GLY A 302 -21.04 27.31 -24.39
C GLY A 302 -19.66 27.14 -25.02
N ARG A 303 -18.63 26.80 -24.23
CA ARG A 303 -17.26 26.50 -24.71
C ARG A 303 -17.12 25.02 -25.00
N SER A 304 -16.28 24.64 -25.94
CA SER A 304 -16.04 23.25 -26.33
C SER A 304 -14.60 22.83 -26.02
N ILE A 305 -14.44 21.57 -25.59
CA ILE A 305 -13.16 20.93 -25.43
C ILE A 305 -12.93 20.02 -26.66
N PRO A 306 -11.80 20.13 -27.35
CA PRO A 306 -10.60 20.92 -27.04
C PRO A 306 -10.57 22.30 -27.69
N LYS A 307 -11.55 22.66 -28.54
CA LYS A 307 -11.48 23.83 -29.48
C LYS A 307 -11.31 25.15 -28.75
N ASP A 308 -12.06 25.39 -27.68
CA ASP A 308 -12.08 26.65 -26.93
C ASP A 308 -11.39 26.54 -25.58
N PHE A 309 -11.09 25.33 -25.14
CA PHE A 309 -10.53 25.03 -23.82
C PHE A 309 -9.82 23.68 -23.80
N SER A 310 -8.58 23.65 -23.36
CA SER A 310 -7.81 22.40 -23.18
C SER A 310 -7.97 21.85 -21.76
N LEU A 311 -8.15 20.52 -21.65
CA LEU A 311 -8.30 19.84 -20.38
C LEU A 311 -7.35 18.66 -20.28
N ILE A 312 -6.55 18.62 -19.21
CA ILE A 312 -5.71 17.49 -18.83
C ILE A 312 -6.06 17.04 -17.42
N THR A 313 -5.96 15.75 -17.15
CA THR A 313 -6.25 15.16 -15.84
C THR A 313 -5.21 14.14 -15.41
N VAL A 314 -5.23 13.77 -14.14
CA VAL A 314 -4.56 12.55 -13.66
C VAL A 314 -5.58 11.42 -13.69
N ASP A 315 -5.17 10.31 -14.28
CA ASP A 315 -5.93 9.09 -14.55
C ASP A 315 -7.15 9.28 -15.47
N SER A 316 -7.61 8.15 -15.97
CA SER A 316 -8.80 8.01 -16.78
C SER A 316 -9.24 6.53 -16.74
N PRO A 317 -10.54 6.23 -16.77
CA PRO A 317 -11.03 4.88 -16.96
C PRO A 317 -10.42 4.20 -18.18
N ALA A 318 -10.24 2.87 -18.10
CA ALA A 318 -9.68 2.09 -19.21
C ALA A 318 -10.57 2.14 -20.47
N TYR A 319 -11.86 2.33 -20.29
CA TYR A 319 -12.84 2.44 -21.35
C TYR A 319 -13.50 3.80 -21.33
N MET A 320 -12.90 4.77 -22.06
CA MET A 320 -13.52 6.05 -22.32
C MET A 320 -14.31 6.00 -23.63
N PRO A 321 -15.48 6.68 -23.70
CA PRO A 321 -16.17 6.84 -24.96
C PRO A 321 -15.27 7.52 -26.00
N GLU A 322 -15.26 7.04 -27.26
CA GLU A 322 -14.51 7.66 -28.37
C GLU A 322 -14.88 9.13 -28.57
N SER A 323 -16.09 9.53 -28.12
CA SER A 323 -16.58 10.90 -28.20
C SER A 323 -15.88 11.88 -27.26
N PHE A 324 -15.10 11.40 -26.29
CA PHE A 324 -14.35 12.25 -25.35
C PHE A 324 -13.01 11.62 -24.97
N PRO A 325 -12.05 11.54 -25.88
CA PRO A 325 -10.72 11.02 -25.59
C PRO A 325 -9.93 12.04 -24.77
N LEU A 326 -9.73 11.75 -23.50
CA LEU A 326 -8.95 12.60 -22.58
C LEU A 326 -7.45 12.52 -22.85
N THR A 327 -6.76 13.65 -22.72
CA THR A 327 -5.33 13.72 -22.47
C THR A 327 -5.13 13.58 -20.96
N PHE A 328 -4.33 12.62 -20.51
CA PHE A 328 -4.18 12.36 -19.09
C PHE A 328 -2.81 11.80 -18.71
N LEU A 329 -2.49 11.91 -17.46
CA LEU A 329 -1.29 11.39 -16.82
C LEU A 329 -1.64 10.06 -16.15
N GLN A 330 -1.20 8.96 -16.75
CA GLN A 330 -1.52 7.61 -16.27
C GLN A 330 -0.57 7.22 -15.13
N GLN A 331 -1.13 6.93 -13.99
CA GLN A 331 -0.41 6.30 -12.89
C GLN A 331 -0.10 4.83 -13.22
N ASN A 332 1.07 4.35 -12.81
CA ASN A 332 1.42 2.94 -12.94
C ASN A 332 0.97 2.16 -11.72
N GLU A 333 -0.35 2.02 -11.56
CA GLU A 333 -0.98 1.34 -10.42
C GLU A 333 -0.45 -0.08 -10.22
N TYR A 334 -0.18 -0.79 -11.32
CA TYR A 334 0.35 -2.15 -11.25
C TYR A 334 1.73 -2.17 -10.55
N GLU A 335 2.63 -1.28 -10.96
CA GLU A 335 3.95 -1.21 -10.35
C GLU A 335 3.89 -0.72 -8.89
N ILE A 336 2.99 0.22 -8.58
CA ILE A 336 2.75 0.66 -7.20
C ILE A 336 2.32 -0.52 -6.33
N GLY A 337 1.33 -1.30 -6.78
CA GLY A 337 0.83 -2.45 -6.03
C GLY A 337 1.87 -3.54 -5.82
N LYS A 338 2.60 -3.88 -6.89
CA LYS A 338 3.69 -4.85 -6.85
C LYS A 338 4.78 -4.43 -5.87
N GLN A 339 5.31 -3.21 -6.02
CA GLN A 339 6.37 -2.68 -5.16
C GLN A 339 5.92 -2.58 -3.69
N ALA A 340 4.66 -2.26 -3.44
CA ALA A 340 4.13 -2.18 -2.09
C ALA A 340 4.13 -3.56 -1.39
N VAL A 341 3.74 -4.62 -2.08
CA VAL A 341 3.77 -5.99 -1.53
C VAL A 341 5.21 -6.48 -1.35
N GLU A 342 6.10 -6.24 -2.32
CA GLU A 342 7.52 -6.62 -2.25
C GLU A 342 8.21 -5.90 -1.08
N LEU A 343 7.92 -4.62 -0.88
CA LEU A 343 8.42 -3.81 0.23
C LEU A 343 7.92 -4.36 1.57
N LEU A 344 6.61 -4.61 1.68
CA LEU A 344 6.01 -5.18 2.89
C LEU A 344 6.60 -6.56 3.20
N HIS A 345 6.80 -7.41 2.18
CA HIS A 345 7.46 -8.71 2.33
C HIS A 345 8.87 -8.57 2.91
N THR A 346 9.65 -7.61 2.39
CA THR A 346 11.00 -7.33 2.88
C THR A 346 11.01 -6.95 4.37
N ILE A 347 10.02 -6.16 4.81
CA ILE A 347 9.83 -5.79 6.22
C ILE A 347 9.41 -7.02 7.05
N ILE A 348 8.48 -7.84 6.56
CA ILE A 348 8.06 -9.10 7.22
C ILE A 348 9.27 -10.02 7.42
N MET A 349 10.19 -10.05 6.46
CA MET A 349 11.42 -10.84 6.54
C MET A 349 12.49 -10.23 7.45
N GLY A 350 12.23 -9.10 8.10
CA GLY A 350 13.05 -8.53 9.17
C GLY A 350 13.87 -7.29 8.79
N ALA A 351 13.60 -6.67 7.63
CA ALA A 351 14.19 -5.38 7.33
C ALA A 351 13.63 -4.29 8.25
N ASP A 352 14.46 -3.32 8.62
CA ASP A 352 14.05 -2.18 9.43
C ASP A 352 13.29 -1.16 8.55
N PRO A 353 11.99 -0.90 8.80
CA PRO A 353 11.22 0.08 8.02
C PRO A 353 11.85 1.49 8.03
N ALA A 354 12.51 1.88 9.12
CA ALA A 354 13.14 3.20 9.24
C ALA A 354 14.35 3.38 8.33
N SER A 355 14.96 2.29 7.85
CA SER A 355 16.08 2.32 6.90
C SER A 355 15.63 2.37 5.44
N ILE A 356 14.33 2.23 5.18
CA ILE A 356 13.76 2.17 3.83
C ILE A 356 13.09 3.52 3.54
N GLY A 357 13.47 4.11 2.41
CA GLY A 357 12.84 5.34 1.93
C GLY A 357 11.52 5.11 1.21
N ASP A 358 10.83 6.20 0.91
CA ASP A 358 9.65 6.18 0.04
C ASP A 358 10.04 5.79 -1.40
N ILE A 359 9.20 4.99 -2.04
CA ILE A 359 9.33 4.61 -3.45
C ILE A 359 8.35 5.44 -4.27
N GLN A 360 8.87 6.18 -5.25
CA GLN A 360 8.06 7.01 -6.14
C GLN A 360 8.07 6.46 -7.55
N ILE A 361 6.89 6.16 -8.08
CA ILE A 361 6.70 5.56 -9.40
C ILE A 361 6.33 6.65 -10.42
N PRO A 362 7.03 6.74 -11.55
CA PRO A 362 6.73 7.76 -12.57
C PRO A 362 5.42 7.46 -13.30
N THR A 363 4.77 8.54 -13.78
CA THR A 363 3.59 8.48 -14.64
C THR A 363 3.97 8.55 -16.12
N ARG A 364 2.98 8.28 -16.98
CA ARG A 364 3.08 8.49 -18.43
C ARG A 364 2.01 9.47 -18.88
N LEU A 365 2.40 10.42 -19.73
CA LEU A 365 1.45 11.27 -20.43
C LEU A 365 0.88 10.49 -21.63
N LEU A 366 -0.44 10.37 -21.67
CA LEU A 366 -1.18 9.81 -22.79
C LEU A 366 -2.01 10.93 -23.43
N THR A 367 -1.65 11.26 -24.65
CA THR A 367 -2.34 12.32 -25.40
C THR A 367 -3.62 11.80 -26.02
N GLY A 368 -4.71 12.50 -25.75
CA GLY A 368 -6.02 12.27 -26.34
C GLY A 368 -6.51 13.52 -27.10
N GLY A 369 -7.82 13.59 -27.33
CA GLY A 369 -8.46 14.69 -28.07
C GLY A 369 -8.92 15.84 -27.20
N SER A 370 -8.52 15.96 -25.92
CA SER A 370 -8.99 17.03 -25.02
C SER A 370 -8.07 18.25 -24.95
N THR A 371 -6.99 18.27 -25.72
CA THR A 371 -6.01 19.36 -25.72
C THR A 371 -5.65 19.82 -27.13
N LEU A 372 -5.61 21.13 -27.36
CA LEU A 372 -5.15 21.79 -28.57
C LEU A 372 -4.40 23.10 -28.21
N PRO A 373 -3.56 23.66 -29.08
CA PRO A 373 -3.04 25.01 -28.89
C PRO A 373 -4.17 26.04 -28.69
N PRO A 374 -3.96 27.08 -27.87
CA PRO A 374 -4.97 28.14 -27.71
C PRO A 374 -5.24 28.87 -29.05
N ALA A 375 -6.47 29.37 -29.20
CA ALA A 375 -6.84 30.10 -30.40
C ALA A 375 -5.94 31.35 -30.57
N GLY A 376 -5.30 31.49 -31.73
CA GLY A 376 -4.43 32.63 -32.06
C GLY A 376 -2.94 32.40 -31.76
N PHE A 377 -2.54 31.20 -31.53
CA PHE A 377 -1.12 30.78 -31.38
C PHE A 377 -0.55 30.32 -32.72
#